data_d1fa07e4bcba22fe83fc5fe4d0020a6e
#
_entry.id   d1fa07e4bcba22fe83fc5fe4d0020a6e
#
_cell.length_a   1.000
_cell.length_b   1.000
_cell.length_c   1.000
_cell.angle_alpha   90.00
_cell.angle_beta   90.00
_cell.angle_gamma   90.00
#
_symmetry.space_group_name_H-M   'P 1'
#
loop_
_entity.id
_entity.type
_entity.pdbx_description
1 polymer ?
#
loop_
_entity_poly.entity_id
_entity_poly.type
_entity_poly.pdbx_seq_one_letter_code
_entity_poly.pdbx_strand_id
1 'polypeptide(L)'
;MPKVSDPTLASDLSRAILDVPDFPKLGIFFKDITPVLHDATLFRRTTDALAAAYREEGITHVLGIEARGFIFGAPVAQALSAAFVPVRKPGKLPRERVSERYELEYGSDALEVHRDALGGGARALIVDDVLATGGTAEAAIRLAERCGATVVGVGAVIDLSFLLWRDRLRNRIVRTLVTF
;
A
#
# COMPACT_ATOMS: atom_id res chain seq x y z
N MET A 1 9.11 -19.11 -6.49
CA MET A 1 8.95 -17.91 -5.62
C MET A 1 10.19 -17.06 -5.77
N PRO A 2 10.13 -15.86 -6.32
CA PRO A 2 11.29 -14.98 -6.28
C PRO A 2 11.46 -14.55 -4.82
N LYS A 3 12.52 -15.01 -4.19
CA LYS A 3 12.95 -14.54 -2.88
C LYS A 3 13.25 -13.04 -3.01
N VAL A 4 12.64 -12.22 -2.16
CA VAL A 4 13.18 -10.91 -1.83
C VAL A 4 14.62 -11.19 -1.37
N SER A 5 15.59 -10.87 -2.21
CA SER A 5 16.96 -11.36 -2.05
C SER A 5 17.82 -10.51 -1.09
N ASP A 6 17.18 -9.77 -0.19
CA ASP A 6 17.86 -9.00 0.85
C ASP A 6 17.50 -9.57 2.24
N PRO A 7 18.29 -10.53 2.75
CA PRO A 7 17.98 -11.21 4.01
C PRO A 7 18.07 -10.28 5.22
N THR A 8 18.69 -9.11 5.10
CA THR A 8 18.87 -8.16 6.20
C THR A 8 17.78 -7.08 6.24
N LEU A 9 17.06 -6.88 5.15
CA LEU A 9 16.09 -5.77 5.02
C LEU A 9 15.04 -5.78 6.12
N ALA A 10 14.43 -6.93 6.41
CA ALA A 10 13.40 -7.02 7.45
C ALA A 10 13.92 -6.63 8.82
N SER A 11 15.14 -7.05 9.18
CA SER A 11 15.77 -6.67 10.45
C SER A 11 16.17 -5.20 10.50
N ASP A 12 16.62 -4.63 9.38
CA ASP A 12 16.97 -3.21 9.30
C ASP A 12 15.73 -2.34 9.40
N LEU A 13 14.62 -2.72 8.74
CA LEU A 13 13.32 -2.07 8.87
C LEU A 13 12.79 -2.14 10.31
N SER A 14 12.85 -3.32 10.94
CA SER A 14 12.39 -3.50 12.31
C SER A 14 13.14 -2.62 13.32
N ARG A 15 14.43 -2.35 13.08
CA ARG A 15 15.23 -1.45 13.91
C ARG A 15 14.99 0.02 13.64
N ALA A 16 14.69 0.38 12.38
CA ALA A 16 14.49 1.76 11.97
C ALA A 16 13.09 2.28 12.29
N ILE A 17 12.06 1.44 12.18
CA ILE A 17 10.68 1.81 12.47
C ILE A 17 10.49 1.98 13.97
N LEU A 18 10.02 3.16 14.39
CA LEU A 18 9.87 3.49 15.80
C LEU A 18 8.43 3.26 16.28
N ASP A 19 8.33 2.82 17.53
CA ASP A 19 7.05 2.77 18.23
C ASP A 19 6.78 4.09 18.94
N VAL A 20 5.70 4.77 18.54
CA VAL A 20 5.22 5.97 19.21
C VAL A 20 3.98 5.61 20.02
N PRO A 21 4.09 5.54 21.35
CA PRO A 21 2.97 5.20 22.20
C PRO A 21 1.92 6.31 22.19
N ASP A 22 0.67 5.94 22.40
CA ASP A 22 -0.47 6.85 22.60
C ASP A 22 -0.72 7.83 21.44
N PHE A 23 -0.44 7.41 20.20
CA PHE A 23 -0.71 8.22 19.00
C PHE A 23 -1.56 7.43 17.98
N PRO A 24 -2.60 8.04 17.39
CA PRO A 24 -3.17 9.37 17.66
C PRO A 24 -4.06 9.42 18.94
N LYS A 25 -4.24 8.29 19.61
CA LYS A 25 -5.07 8.14 20.82
C LYS A 25 -4.38 7.25 21.84
N LEU A 26 -4.72 7.44 23.12
CA LEU A 26 -4.24 6.61 24.22
C LEU A 26 -4.43 5.11 23.92
N GLY A 27 -3.41 4.30 24.18
CA GLY A 27 -3.39 2.85 23.96
C GLY A 27 -3.07 2.40 22.54
N ILE A 28 -2.87 3.29 21.60
CA ILE A 28 -2.44 2.96 20.23
C ILE A 28 -0.92 3.14 20.11
N PHE A 29 -0.25 2.11 19.60
CA PHE A 29 1.17 2.17 19.22
C PHE A 29 1.27 2.44 17.73
N PHE A 30 1.67 3.65 17.37
CA PHE A 30 1.87 4.04 16.00
C PHE A 30 3.27 3.64 15.52
N LYS A 31 3.35 2.99 14.36
CA LYS A 31 4.61 2.64 13.72
C LYS A 31 5.09 3.80 12.85
N ASP A 32 6.08 4.53 13.33
CA ASP A 32 6.66 5.67 12.61
C ASP A 32 7.72 5.20 11.61
N ILE A 33 7.43 5.39 10.32
CA ILE A 33 8.31 5.02 9.21
C ILE A 33 9.29 6.15 8.81
N THR A 34 9.20 7.33 9.42
CA THR A 34 10.02 8.47 9.00
C THR A 34 11.52 8.20 9.05
N PRO A 35 12.07 7.43 10.01
CA PRO A 35 13.48 7.08 9.97
C PRO A 35 13.89 6.25 8.74
N VAL A 36 12.98 5.42 8.20
CA VAL A 36 13.23 4.70 6.94
C VAL A 36 13.36 5.67 5.78
N LEU A 37 12.54 6.74 5.78
CA LEU A 37 12.55 7.77 4.73
C LEU A 37 13.79 8.69 4.83
N HIS A 38 14.34 8.88 6.03
CA HIS A 38 15.54 9.69 6.26
C HIS A 38 16.84 8.98 5.87
N ASP A 39 16.83 7.65 5.76
CA ASP A 39 17.94 6.86 5.26
C ASP A 39 17.75 6.53 3.76
N ALA A 40 18.44 7.24 2.90
CA ALA A 40 18.32 7.09 1.46
C ALA A 40 18.63 5.67 0.96
N THR A 41 19.53 4.95 1.64
CA THR A 41 19.86 3.57 1.29
C THR A 41 18.76 2.61 1.71
N LEU A 42 18.24 2.75 2.93
CA LEU A 42 17.17 1.90 3.44
C LEU A 42 15.86 2.16 2.65
N PHE A 43 15.54 3.42 2.36
CA PHE A 43 14.38 3.79 1.55
C PHE A 43 14.44 3.16 0.15
N ARG A 44 15.59 3.25 -0.53
CA ARG A 44 15.78 2.62 -1.84
C ARG A 44 15.63 1.11 -1.75
N ARG A 45 16.30 0.44 -0.79
CA ARG A 45 16.19 -1.02 -0.59
C ARG A 45 14.74 -1.45 -0.36
N THR A 46 13.97 -0.66 0.40
CA THR A 46 12.56 -0.89 0.67
C THR A 46 11.72 -0.83 -0.60
N THR A 47 11.89 0.21 -1.41
CA THR A 47 11.14 0.37 -2.66
C THR A 47 11.53 -0.67 -3.71
N ASP A 48 12.83 -0.99 -3.82
CA ASP A 48 13.33 -2.02 -4.72
C ASP A 48 12.78 -3.41 -4.35
N ALA A 49 12.70 -3.72 -3.06
CA ALA A 49 12.15 -5.00 -2.58
C ALA A 49 10.66 -5.12 -2.85
N LEU A 50 9.86 -4.05 -2.64
CA LEU A 50 8.45 -4.03 -3.00
C LEU A 50 8.26 -4.24 -4.52
N ALA A 51 9.04 -3.55 -5.35
CA ALA A 51 8.97 -3.70 -6.80
C ALA A 51 9.39 -5.11 -7.24
N ALA A 52 10.49 -5.64 -6.70
CA ALA A 52 10.99 -6.98 -7.03
C ALA A 52 9.96 -8.07 -6.71
N ALA A 53 9.19 -7.89 -5.65
CA ALA A 53 8.13 -8.82 -5.25
C ALA A 53 7.03 -9.01 -6.31
N TYR A 54 6.84 -8.04 -7.22
CA TYR A 54 5.79 -8.07 -8.25
C TYR A 54 6.32 -7.96 -9.69
N ARG A 55 7.63 -8.08 -9.89
CA ARG A 55 8.28 -7.88 -11.21
C ARG A 55 7.73 -8.80 -12.30
N GLU A 56 7.43 -10.04 -11.97
CA GLU A 56 6.95 -11.05 -12.92
C GLU A 56 5.41 -11.04 -13.08
N GLU A 57 4.72 -10.14 -12.39
CA GLU A 57 3.26 -10.16 -12.33
C GLU A 57 2.59 -9.30 -13.43
N GLY A 58 3.37 -8.69 -14.33
CA GLY A 58 2.85 -7.87 -15.44
C GLY A 58 2.04 -6.65 -14.98
N ILE A 59 2.49 -5.99 -13.93
CA ILE A 59 1.84 -4.79 -13.39
C ILE A 59 1.92 -3.66 -14.41
N THR A 60 0.79 -3.03 -14.70
CA THR A 60 0.68 -1.85 -15.58
C THR A 60 0.36 -0.57 -14.82
N HIS A 61 -0.25 -0.68 -13.63
CA HIS A 61 -0.67 0.44 -12.80
C HIS A 61 -0.36 0.16 -11.33
N VAL A 62 0.25 1.11 -10.65
CA VAL A 62 0.45 1.07 -9.19
C VAL A 62 -0.45 2.13 -8.57
N LEU A 63 -1.32 1.70 -7.68
CA LEU A 63 -2.23 2.55 -6.92
C LEU A 63 -1.62 2.81 -5.55
N GLY A 64 -1.16 4.04 -5.30
CA GLY A 64 -0.68 4.45 -3.98
C GLY A 64 -1.81 5.08 -3.16
N ILE A 65 -1.95 4.67 -1.90
CA ILE A 65 -3.00 5.18 -1.02
C ILE A 65 -2.52 6.44 -0.28
N GLU A 66 -3.33 7.49 -0.28
CA GLU A 66 -3.04 8.75 0.44
C GLU A 66 -2.94 8.50 1.95
N ALA A 67 -1.91 8.99 2.61
CA ALA A 67 -0.82 9.82 2.10
C ALA A 67 0.50 9.04 1.95
N ARG A 68 0.82 8.14 2.90
CA ARG A 68 2.14 7.49 3.00
C ARG A 68 2.35 6.43 1.94
N GLY A 69 1.28 5.81 1.44
CA GLY A 69 1.34 4.92 0.28
C GLY A 69 1.86 5.59 -0.99
N PHE A 70 1.75 6.91 -1.14
CA PHE A 70 2.33 7.64 -2.27
C PHE A 70 3.86 7.59 -2.27
N ILE A 71 4.46 7.66 -1.08
CA ILE A 71 5.91 7.69 -0.90
C ILE A 71 6.56 6.42 -1.47
N PHE A 72 5.92 5.28 -1.25
CA PHE A 72 6.41 3.99 -1.75
C PHE A 72 5.84 3.64 -3.12
N GLY A 73 4.57 3.97 -3.37
CA GLY A 73 3.89 3.64 -4.62
C GLY A 73 4.51 4.29 -5.86
N ALA A 74 4.90 5.55 -5.78
CA ALA A 74 5.49 6.25 -6.92
C ALA A 74 6.84 5.63 -7.36
N PRO A 75 7.84 5.41 -6.48
CA PRO A 75 9.09 4.75 -6.89
C PRO A 75 8.87 3.28 -7.29
N VAL A 76 7.92 2.55 -6.68
CA VAL A 76 7.57 1.18 -7.12
C VAL A 76 7.00 1.19 -8.54
N ALA A 77 6.11 2.14 -8.88
CA ALA A 77 5.60 2.30 -10.23
C ALA A 77 6.72 2.55 -11.25
N GLN A 78 7.65 3.44 -10.91
CA GLN A 78 8.83 3.72 -11.73
C GLN A 78 9.68 2.46 -11.94
N ALA A 79 9.97 1.70 -10.88
CA ALA A 79 10.79 0.50 -10.94
C ALA A 79 10.12 -0.65 -11.73
N LEU A 80 8.79 -0.67 -11.80
CA LEU A 80 8.00 -1.63 -12.59
C LEU A 80 7.68 -1.14 -14.00
N SER A 81 8.09 0.08 -14.38
CA SER A 81 7.68 0.74 -15.62
C SER A 81 6.16 0.81 -15.80
N ALA A 82 5.45 1.02 -14.68
CA ALA A 82 4.00 1.10 -14.59
C ALA A 82 3.53 2.55 -14.37
N ALA A 83 2.28 2.83 -14.72
CA ALA A 83 1.65 4.10 -14.39
C ALA A 83 1.41 4.22 -12.88
N PHE A 84 1.53 5.43 -12.33
CA PHE A 84 1.16 5.69 -10.94
C PHE A 84 -0.24 6.32 -10.88
N VAL A 85 -1.10 5.75 -10.05
CA VAL A 85 -2.47 6.23 -9.83
C VAL A 85 -2.63 6.63 -8.36
N PRO A 86 -2.83 7.92 -8.06
CA PRO A 86 -3.08 8.36 -6.70
C PRO A 86 -4.50 7.99 -6.26
N VAL A 87 -4.62 7.20 -5.22
CA VAL A 87 -5.87 6.92 -4.51
C VAL A 87 -6.01 7.91 -3.37
N ARG A 88 -7.02 8.78 -3.42
CA ARG A 88 -7.12 9.96 -2.57
C ARG A 88 -8.29 9.87 -1.58
N LYS A 89 -8.18 10.63 -0.51
CA LYS A 89 -9.30 10.94 0.39
C LYS A 89 -10.31 11.86 -0.32
N PRO A 90 -11.59 11.87 0.11
CA PRO A 90 -12.64 12.64 -0.55
C PRO A 90 -12.31 14.11 -0.76
N GLY A 91 -12.69 14.62 -1.92
CA GLY A 91 -12.56 16.03 -2.27
C GLY A 91 -11.14 16.47 -2.65
N LYS A 92 -10.19 15.54 -2.83
CA LYS A 92 -8.80 15.87 -3.21
C LYS A 92 -8.54 15.75 -4.71
N LEU A 93 -9.48 15.21 -5.47
CA LEU A 93 -9.35 15.05 -6.93
C LEU A 93 -10.16 16.11 -7.66
N PRO A 94 -9.55 16.83 -8.65
CA PRO A 94 -10.21 17.98 -9.30
C PRO A 94 -11.13 17.61 -10.45
N ARG A 95 -11.06 16.38 -10.99
CA ARG A 95 -11.85 15.92 -12.14
C ARG A 95 -12.88 14.87 -11.74
N GLU A 96 -13.61 14.33 -12.72
CA GLU A 96 -14.57 13.25 -12.50
C GLU A 96 -13.90 12.04 -11.83
N ARG A 97 -14.56 11.51 -10.80
CA ARG A 97 -13.99 10.48 -9.93
C ARG A 97 -14.98 9.38 -9.61
N VAL A 98 -14.45 8.23 -9.23
CA VAL A 98 -15.19 7.12 -8.64
C VAL A 98 -14.81 7.07 -7.16
N SER A 99 -15.80 6.85 -6.29
CA SER A 99 -15.61 6.82 -4.84
C SER A 99 -16.04 5.46 -4.29
N GLU A 100 -15.31 4.96 -3.29
CA GLU A 100 -15.61 3.75 -2.55
C GLU A 100 -15.55 4.03 -1.06
N ARG A 101 -16.66 3.76 -0.35
CA ARG A 101 -16.75 3.91 1.12
C ARG A 101 -16.32 2.61 1.80
N TYR A 102 -15.75 2.74 2.99
CA TYR A 102 -15.37 1.61 3.83
C TYR A 102 -15.51 1.95 5.30
N GLU A 103 -15.77 0.92 6.09
CA GLU A 103 -15.92 1.04 7.54
C GLU A 103 -14.55 1.01 8.21
N LEU A 104 -14.36 1.89 9.19
CA LEU A 104 -13.26 1.91 10.13
C LEU A 104 -13.75 1.34 11.48
N GLU A 105 -12.85 1.07 12.40
CA GLU A 105 -13.23 0.71 13.78
C GLU A 105 -14.11 1.79 14.43
N TYR A 106 -13.91 3.05 14.04
CA TYR A 106 -14.70 4.19 14.50
C TYR A 106 -15.09 5.06 13.30
N GLY A 107 -16.32 4.84 12.79
CA GLY A 107 -16.86 5.61 11.67
C GLY A 107 -16.61 5.00 10.30
N SER A 108 -16.82 5.80 9.26
CA SER A 108 -16.56 5.42 7.87
C SER A 108 -15.66 6.44 7.20
N ASP A 109 -14.94 5.99 6.19
CA ASP A 109 -14.10 6.83 5.34
C ASP A 109 -14.33 6.44 3.88
N ALA A 110 -13.74 7.17 2.94
CA ALA A 110 -13.83 6.84 1.53
C ALA A 110 -12.50 7.06 0.81
N LEU A 111 -12.35 6.35 -0.29
CA LEU A 111 -11.26 6.53 -1.24
C LEU A 111 -11.82 6.93 -2.60
N GLU A 112 -11.08 7.75 -3.32
CA GLU A 112 -11.43 8.25 -4.64
C GLU A 112 -10.27 8.04 -5.62
N VAL A 113 -10.61 7.75 -6.87
CA VAL A 113 -9.70 7.70 -8.01
C VAL A 113 -10.35 8.41 -9.19
N HIS A 114 -9.57 9.05 -10.07
CA HIS A 114 -10.13 9.61 -11.30
C HIS A 114 -10.76 8.50 -12.14
N ARG A 115 -11.93 8.78 -12.72
CA ARG A 115 -12.70 7.82 -13.51
C ARG A 115 -11.90 7.25 -14.69
N ASP A 116 -11.04 8.06 -15.28
CA ASP A 116 -10.21 7.75 -16.44
C ASP A 116 -8.81 7.24 -16.11
N ALA A 117 -8.50 7.06 -14.81
CA ALA A 117 -7.16 6.64 -14.38
C ALA A 117 -6.84 5.16 -14.64
N LEU A 118 -7.88 4.35 -14.78
CA LEU A 118 -7.78 2.92 -15.04
C LEU A 118 -8.68 2.56 -16.23
N GLY A 119 -8.25 1.59 -17.01
CA GLY A 119 -9.03 1.11 -18.17
C GLY A 119 -9.11 -0.40 -18.21
N GLY A 120 -9.89 -0.92 -19.15
CA GLY A 120 -9.94 -2.36 -19.41
C GLY A 120 -8.56 -2.91 -19.74
N GLY A 121 -8.17 -3.99 -19.04
CA GLY A 121 -6.84 -4.60 -19.18
C GLY A 121 -5.78 -4.04 -18.23
N ALA A 122 -6.09 -3.02 -17.42
CA ALA A 122 -5.19 -2.55 -16.37
C ALA A 122 -4.93 -3.66 -15.34
N ARG A 123 -3.66 -3.96 -15.09
CA ARG A 123 -3.19 -4.88 -14.05
C ARG A 123 -2.64 -4.05 -12.89
N ALA A 124 -3.39 -3.98 -11.81
CA ALA A 124 -3.18 -3.04 -10.72
C ALA A 124 -2.48 -3.70 -9.53
N LEU A 125 -1.50 -2.99 -8.98
CA LEU A 125 -0.88 -3.26 -7.68
C LEU A 125 -1.29 -2.15 -6.71
N ILE A 126 -1.89 -2.52 -5.57
CA ILE A 126 -2.16 -1.57 -4.48
C ILE A 126 -0.90 -1.46 -3.61
N VAL A 127 -0.48 -0.24 -3.27
CA VAL A 127 0.68 0.00 -2.41
C VAL A 127 0.32 0.95 -1.27
N ASP A 128 0.69 0.53 -0.05
CA ASP A 128 0.59 1.35 1.15
C ASP A 128 1.83 1.19 2.04
N ASP A 129 1.95 1.99 3.08
CA ASP A 129 3.03 1.86 4.07
C ASP A 129 2.73 0.75 5.10
N VAL A 130 1.48 0.64 5.54
CA VAL A 130 1.08 -0.29 6.59
C VAL A 130 -0.19 -1.05 6.23
N LEU A 131 -0.17 -2.34 6.49
CA LEU A 131 -1.34 -3.20 6.43
C LEU A 131 -1.79 -3.51 7.87
N ALA A 132 -2.86 -2.82 8.29
CA ALA A 132 -3.45 -2.95 9.63
C ALA A 132 -4.67 -3.88 9.60
N THR A 133 -5.88 -3.35 9.59
CA THR A 133 -7.12 -4.16 9.51
C THR A 133 -7.46 -4.63 8.09
N GLY A 134 -6.78 -4.10 7.08
CA GLY A 134 -7.04 -4.40 5.67
C GLY A 134 -8.21 -3.65 5.04
N GLY A 135 -8.98 -2.89 5.81
CA GLY A 135 -10.17 -2.20 5.30
C GLY A 135 -9.87 -1.20 4.18
N THR A 136 -8.81 -0.40 4.35
CA THR A 136 -8.36 0.56 3.34
C THR A 136 -7.89 -0.13 2.06
N ALA A 137 -7.09 -1.20 2.18
CA ALA A 137 -6.62 -1.99 1.05
C ALA A 137 -7.78 -2.66 0.31
N GLU A 138 -8.74 -3.23 1.04
CA GLU A 138 -9.95 -3.83 0.47
C GLU A 138 -10.79 -2.79 -0.30
N ALA A 139 -10.96 -1.58 0.25
CA ALA A 139 -11.65 -0.49 -0.43
C ALA A 139 -10.92 -0.07 -1.72
N ALA A 140 -9.59 0.04 -1.68
CA ALA A 140 -8.80 0.36 -2.87
C ALA A 140 -8.90 -0.73 -3.95
N ILE A 141 -8.98 -2.00 -3.56
CA ILE A 141 -9.23 -3.13 -4.47
C ILE A 141 -10.59 -2.97 -5.15
N ARG A 142 -11.68 -2.81 -4.36
CA ARG A 142 -13.03 -2.62 -4.92
C ARG A 142 -13.10 -1.42 -5.84
N LEU A 143 -12.44 -0.32 -5.46
CA LEU A 143 -12.39 0.89 -6.26
C LEU A 143 -11.72 0.65 -7.63
N ALA A 144 -10.57 -0.03 -7.65
CA ALA A 144 -9.84 -0.36 -8.86
C ALA A 144 -10.65 -1.31 -9.77
N GLU A 145 -11.28 -2.32 -9.20
CA GLU A 145 -12.11 -3.29 -9.95
C GLU A 145 -13.36 -2.62 -10.55
N ARG A 146 -13.99 -1.68 -9.84
CA ARG A 146 -15.09 -0.86 -10.38
C ARG A 146 -14.66 0.04 -11.53
N CYS A 147 -13.38 0.38 -11.62
CA CYS A 147 -12.81 1.11 -12.76
C CYS A 147 -12.32 0.18 -13.88
N GLY A 148 -12.59 -1.13 -13.81
CA GLY A 148 -12.27 -2.11 -14.85
C GLY A 148 -10.87 -2.70 -14.78
N ALA A 149 -10.11 -2.47 -13.71
CA ALA A 149 -8.80 -3.06 -13.52
C ALA A 149 -8.89 -4.47 -12.91
N THR A 150 -7.90 -5.30 -13.21
CA THR A 150 -7.63 -6.54 -12.47
C THR A 150 -6.61 -6.26 -11.38
N VAL A 151 -7.00 -6.40 -10.11
CA VAL A 151 -6.06 -6.23 -9.01
C VAL A 151 -5.23 -7.50 -8.82
N VAL A 152 -3.94 -7.38 -9.06
CA VAL A 152 -2.97 -8.49 -8.97
C VAL A 152 -2.55 -8.75 -7.53
N GLY A 153 -2.38 -7.68 -6.73
CA GLY A 153 -1.98 -7.85 -5.34
C GLY A 153 -1.93 -6.55 -4.54
N VAL A 154 -1.49 -6.72 -3.30
CA VAL A 154 -1.28 -5.63 -2.33
C VAL A 154 0.13 -5.71 -1.78
N GLY A 155 0.91 -4.64 -1.89
CA GLY A 155 2.24 -4.48 -1.31
C GLY A 155 2.22 -3.48 -0.17
N ALA A 156 2.79 -3.83 0.98
CA ALA A 156 2.99 -2.90 2.07
C ALA A 156 4.37 -3.08 2.72
N VAL A 157 4.87 -2.02 3.34
CA VAL A 157 6.14 -2.12 4.08
C VAL A 157 5.92 -2.90 5.38
N ILE A 158 4.88 -2.55 6.13
CA ILE A 158 4.59 -3.08 7.46
C ILE A 158 3.36 -3.99 7.43
N ASP A 159 3.47 -5.16 8.06
CA ASP A 159 2.37 -6.05 8.44
C ASP A 159 2.13 -5.94 9.96
N LEU A 160 0.97 -5.43 10.36
CA LEU A 160 0.48 -5.52 11.73
C LEU A 160 -0.33 -6.82 11.87
N SER A 161 0.37 -7.94 12.04
CA SER A 161 -0.18 -9.29 11.92
C SER A 161 -1.30 -9.61 12.93
N PHE A 162 -1.33 -8.89 14.05
CA PHE A 162 -2.34 -9.04 15.10
C PHE A 162 -3.71 -8.42 14.75
N LEU A 163 -3.82 -7.64 13.65
CA LEU A 163 -5.05 -6.95 13.24
C LEU A 163 -5.87 -7.68 12.17
N LEU A 164 -5.69 -8.99 12.01
CA LEU A 164 -6.54 -9.93 11.25
C LEU A 164 -6.91 -9.52 9.81
N TRP A 165 -6.09 -8.70 9.13
CA TRP A 165 -6.33 -8.28 7.74
C TRP A 165 -6.43 -9.45 6.76
N ARG A 166 -5.85 -10.60 7.12
CA ARG A 166 -5.83 -11.83 6.29
C ARG A 166 -7.24 -12.31 5.96
N ASP A 167 -8.18 -12.11 6.85
CA ASP A 167 -9.58 -12.48 6.63
C ASP A 167 -10.24 -11.66 5.52
N ARG A 168 -9.91 -10.38 5.41
CA ARG A 168 -10.43 -9.47 4.38
C ARG A 168 -9.79 -9.69 3.01
N LEU A 169 -8.53 -10.11 2.97
CA LEU A 169 -7.73 -10.23 1.76
C LEU A 169 -7.42 -11.70 1.38
N ARG A 170 -8.24 -12.65 1.83
CA ARG A 170 -8.00 -14.12 1.69
C ARG A 170 -7.65 -14.59 0.29
N ASN A 171 -8.22 -13.98 -0.74
CA ASN A 171 -8.06 -14.42 -2.13
C ASN A 171 -7.13 -13.48 -2.92
N ARG A 172 -6.24 -12.77 -2.22
CA ARG A 172 -5.35 -11.80 -2.84
C ARG A 172 -3.90 -12.14 -2.56
N ILE A 173 -3.03 -11.82 -3.50
CA ILE A 173 -1.58 -11.88 -3.28
C ILE A 173 -1.21 -10.68 -2.42
N VAL A 174 -0.76 -10.93 -1.20
CA VAL A 174 -0.29 -9.88 -0.29
C VAL A 174 1.18 -10.14 0.03
N ARG A 175 2.01 -9.10 -0.12
CA ARG A 175 3.45 -9.17 0.18
C ARG A 175 3.85 -7.98 1.03
N THR A 176 4.46 -8.27 2.16
CA THR A 176 4.92 -7.29 3.14
C THR A 176 6.41 -7.50 3.42
N LEU A 177 7.11 -6.48 3.91
CA LEU A 177 8.55 -6.53 4.09
C LEU A 177 8.97 -6.79 5.54
N VAL A 178 8.19 -6.30 6.50
CA VAL A 178 8.44 -6.51 7.95
C VAL A 178 7.11 -6.73 8.68
N THR A 179 7.13 -7.60 9.68
CA THR A 179 5.96 -7.95 10.51
C THR A 179 6.18 -7.52 11.95
N PHE A 180 5.14 -6.94 12.55
CA PHE A 180 5.08 -6.60 13.97
C PHE A 180 3.89 -7.28 14.65
#